data_d729c5bf39c8b812627d2b496ed50d0d
#
_entry.id   d729c5bf39c8b812627d2b496ed50d0d
#
_cell.length_a   1.000
_cell.length_b   1.000
_cell.length_c   1.000
_cell.angle_alpha   90.00
_cell.angle_beta   90.00
_cell.angle_gamma   90.00
#
_symmetry.space_group_name_H-M   'P 1'
#
loop_
_entity.id
_entity.type
_entity.pdbx_description
1 polymer ?
#
loop_
_entity_poly.entity_id
_entity_poly.type
_entity_poly.pdbx_seq_one_letter_code
_entity_poly.pdbx_strand_id
1 'polypeptide(L)'
;MSVFSFFLCAHDHSFVLSFKVDIVNTTVSSLTTLSRTQRRGAFGSIFLLNNISYFYSRLVLKPTHPGLTELVTKPTADTLTSAFRTAKAGYFDANFSPLMQALSEDREKEKVGSSAWKAATKEKFTRFYDLLEEVGERHRMAKVLEEEEDGKRAIAEEAVKLVVPSLQRFIQKQRDKEFSKSEACVSSIVT
;
A
#
# COMPACT_ATOMS: atom_id res chain seq x y z
N MET A 1 -33.92 -41.50 20.42
CA MET A 1 -32.86 -40.45 20.28
C MET A 1 -33.52 -39.13 20.58
N SER A 2 -33.12 -38.48 21.64
CA SER A 2 -33.84 -37.34 22.25
C SER A 2 -33.57 -36.05 21.50
N VAL A 3 -34.63 -35.29 21.23
CA VAL A 3 -34.60 -33.93 20.61
C VAL A 3 -33.70 -32.97 21.40
N PHE A 4 -33.51 -33.25 22.71
CA PHE A 4 -32.60 -32.53 23.59
C PHE A 4 -31.11 -32.64 23.20
N SER A 5 -30.68 -33.79 22.66
CA SER A 5 -29.28 -33.99 22.24
C SER A 5 -28.93 -33.16 20.98
N PHE A 6 -29.93 -32.90 20.13
CA PHE A 6 -29.74 -32.11 18.90
C PHE A 6 -29.64 -30.62 19.23
N PHE A 7 -30.37 -30.11 20.22
CA PHE A 7 -30.34 -28.71 20.66
C PHE A 7 -29.02 -28.34 21.35
N LEU A 8 -28.46 -29.22 22.17
CA LEU A 8 -27.16 -28.99 22.82
C LEU A 8 -26.01 -28.95 21.80
N CYS A 9 -26.02 -29.83 20.80
CA CYS A 9 -24.98 -29.86 19.76
C CYS A 9 -25.02 -28.62 18.83
N ALA A 10 -26.22 -28.12 18.52
CA ALA A 10 -26.38 -26.90 17.69
C ALA A 10 -25.97 -25.63 18.45
N HIS A 11 -26.17 -25.59 19.77
CA HIS A 11 -25.78 -24.43 20.59
C HIS A 11 -24.27 -24.36 20.79
N ASP A 12 -23.59 -25.49 20.97
CA ASP A 12 -22.14 -25.59 21.05
C ASP A 12 -21.46 -25.15 19.72
N HIS A 13 -22.03 -25.57 18.59
CA HIS A 13 -21.45 -25.20 17.29
C HIS A 13 -21.57 -23.70 17.00
N SER A 14 -22.68 -23.07 17.36
CA SER A 14 -22.88 -21.63 17.20
C SER A 14 -21.94 -20.82 18.10
N PHE A 15 -21.75 -21.25 19.34
CA PHE A 15 -20.83 -20.62 20.29
C PHE A 15 -19.37 -20.72 19.83
N VAL A 16 -18.93 -21.88 19.37
CA VAL A 16 -17.58 -22.09 18.84
C VAL A 16 -17.34 -21.25 17.58
N LEU A 17 -18.32 -21.11 16.69
CA LEU A 17 -18.21 -20.25 15.49
C LEU A 17 -18.10 -18.77 15.86
N SER A 18 -18.91 -18.29 16.81
CA SER A 18 -18.82 -16.89 17.29
C SER A 18 -17.45 -16.60 17.89
N PHE A 19 -16.95 -17.48 18.77
CA PHE A 19 -15.63 -17.34 19.39
C PHE A 19 -14.48 -17.26 18.38
N LYS A 20 -14.55 -18.05 17.30
CA LYS A 20 -13.54 -18.01 16.21
C LYS A 20 -13.53 -16.65 15.48
N VAL A 21 -14.71 -16.12 15.15
CA VAL A 21 -14.86 -14.81 14.51
C VAL A 21 -14.32 -13.70 15.43
N ASP A 22 -14.61 -13.80 16.72
CA ASP A 22 -14.19 -12.82 17.73
C ASP A 22 -12.66 -12.80 17.90
N ILE A 23 -11.99 -13.95 17.87
CA ILE A 23 -10.52 -14.02 17.91
C ILE A 23 -9.91 -13.29 16.71
N VAL A 24 -10.40 -13.56 15.49
CA VAL A 24 -9.86 -12.91 14.29
C VAL A 24 -10.11 -11.41 14.32
N ASN A 25 -11.33 -10.98 14.66
CA ASN A 25 -11.67 -9.57 14.77
C ASN A 25 -10.80 -8.86 15.81
N THR A 26 -10.63 -9.46 16.99
CA THR A 26 -9.79 -8.92 18.06
C THR A 26 -8.32 -8.83 17.62
N THR A 27 -7.81 -9.85 16.93
CA THR A 27 -6.44 -9.86 16.42
C THR A 27 -6.23 -8.75 15.39
N VAL A 28 -7.12 -8.62 14.39
CA VAL A 28 -7.06 -7.57 13.36
C VAL A 28 -7.14 -6.17 13.99
N SER A 29 -8.05 -5.97 14.96
CA SER A 29 -8.20 -4.72 15.69
C SER A 29 -6.95 -4.38 16.50
N SER A 30 -6.37 -5.34 17.20
CA SER A 30 -5.14 -5.17 17.97
C SER A 30 -3.95 -4.81 17.09
N LEU A 31 -3.76 -5.51 15.97
CA LEU A 31 -2.71 -5.21 15.00
C LEU A 31 -2.88 -3.82 14.39
N THR A 32 -4.12 -3.43 14.09
CA THR A 32 -4.43 -2.09 13.59
C THR A 32 -4.10 -1.01 14.64
N THR A 33 -4.43 -1.25 15.90
CA THR A 33 -4.10 -0.33 16.98
C THR A 33 -2.58 -0.22 17.17
N LEU A 34 -1.87 -1.34 17.22
CA LEU A 34 -0.41 -1.38 17.32
C LEU A 34 0.28 -0.67 16.16
N SER A 35 -0.25 -0.80 14.93
CA SER A 35 0.31 -0.10 13.78
C SER A 35 0.25 1.41 13.92
N ARG A 36 -0.82 1.94 14.54
CA ARG A 36 -1.02 3.38 14.78
C ARG A 36 -0.13 3.94 15.89
N THR A 37 0.33 3.11 16.82
CA THR A 37 1.25 3.53 17.88
C THR A 37 2.69 3.69 17.39
N GLN A 38 3.01 3.23 16.18
CA GLN A 38 4.34 3.42 15.59
C GLN A 38 4.60 4.90 15.34
N ARG A 39 5.74 5.41 15.82
CA ARG A 39 6.13 6.82 15.67
C ARG A 39 6.19 7.31 14.22
N ARG A 40 6.46 6.40 13.29
CA ARG A 40 6.50 6.69 11.85
C ARG A 40 5.40 5.90 11.16
N GLY A 41 4.38 6.57 10.66
CA GLY A 41 3.22 5.94 10.04
C GLY A 41 3.55 4.98 8.90
N ALA A 42 4.59 5.26 8.12
CA ALA A 42 5.05 4.38 7.05
C ALA A 42 5.57 3.02 7.58
N PHE A 43 6.29 2.99 8.71
CA PHE A 43 6.66 1.73 9.37
C PHE A 43 5.45 1.00 9.94
N GLY A 44 4.50 1.74 10.53
CA GLY A 44 3.25 1.18 11.02
C GLY A 44 2.44 0.49 9.92
N SER A 45 2.39 1.08 8.72
CA SER A 45 1.71 0.49 7.57
C SER A 45 2.38 -0.80 7.08
N ILE A 46 3.72 -0.88 7.09
CA ILE A 46 4.47 -2.10 6.75
C ILE A 46 4.22 -3.18 7.80
N PHE A 47 4.30 -2.81 9.10
CA PHE A 47 3.99 -3.73 10.20
C PHE A 47 2.58 -4.34 10.02
N LEU A 48 1.58 -3.51 9.73
CA LEU A 48 0.22 -3.97 9.54
C LEU A 48 0.11 -4.89 8.32
N LEU A 49 0.70 -4.49 7.17
CA LEU A 49 0.70 -5.31 5.96
C LEU A 49 1.33 -6.68 6.20
N ASN A 50 2.53 -6.74 6.80
CA ASN A 50 3.24 -8.00 7.06
C ASN A 50 2.38 -8.96 7.90
N ASN A 51 1.83 -8.48 9.01
CA ASN A 51 1.07 -9.32 9.92
C ASN A 51 -0.28 -9.75 9.32
N ILE A 52 -1.03 -8.84 8.71
CA ILE A 52 -2.32 -9.18 8.08
C ILE A 52 -2.11 -10.10 6.88
N SER A 53 -1.07 -9.88 6.06
CA SER A 53 -0.72 -10.75 4.94
C SER A 53 -0.43 -12.17 5.42
N TYR A 54 0.34 -12.31 6.49
CA TYR A 54 0.64 -13.61 7.09
C TYR A 54 -0.63 -14.36 7.51
N PHE A 55 -1.53 -13.70 8.24
CA PHE A 55 -2.81 -14.32 8.63
C PHE A 55 -3.66 -14.66 7.40
N TYR A 56 -3.79 -13.76 6.45
CA TYR A 56 -4.56 -13.97 5.24
C TYR A 56 -4.01 -15.15 4.41
N SER A 57 -2.70 -15.21 4.24
CA SER A 57 -2.03 -16.28 3.51
C SER A 57 -2.27 -17.64 4.17
N ARG A 58 -2.05 -17.74 5.48
CA ARG A 58 -2.12 -19.00 6.22
C ARG A 58 -3.54 -19.49 6.48
N LEU A 59 -4.50 -18.60 6.59
CA LEU A 59 -5.88 -18.97 6.92
C LEU A 59 -6.80 -19.02 5.70
N VAL A 60 -6.54 -18.19 4.67
CA VAL A 60 -7.46 -18.06 3.53
C VAL A 60 -6.87 -18.61 2.24
N LEU A 61 -5.61 -18.27 1.90
CA LEU A 61 -5.02 -18.66 0.61
C LEU A 61 -4.45 -20.08 0.62
N LYS A 62 -3.65 -20.42 1.63
CA LYS A 62 -2.89 -21.69 1.71
C LYS A 62 -3.04 -22.28 3.13
N PRO A 63 -4.22 -22.73 3.55
CA PRO A 63 -4.38 -23.33 4.86
C PRO A 63 -3.46 -24.55 4.98
N THR A 64 -2.51 -24.47 5.91
CA THR A 64 -1.46 -25.49 6.09
C THR A 64 -1.92 -26.69 6.89
N HIS A 65 -3.03 -26.57 7.61
CA HIS A 65 -3.59 -27.64 8.43
C HIS A 65 -5.07 -27.85 8.14
N PRO A 66 -5.55 -29.09 7.98
CA PRO A 66 -6.96 -29.40 7.77
C PRO A 66 -7.88 -28.80 8.84
N GLY A 67 -7.47 -28.82 10.10
CA GLY A 67 -8.21 -28.19 11.20
C GLY A 67 -8.34 -26.68 11.13
N LEU A 68 -7.42 -25.98 10.44
CA LEU A 68 -7.54 -24.53 10.21
C LEU A 68 -8.60 -24.21 9.14
N THR A 69 -8.78 -25.08 8.15
CA THR A 69 -9.82 -24.93 7.13
C THR A 69 -11.22 -24.97 7.74
N GLU A 70 -11.43 -25.82 8.74
CA GLU A 70 -12.69 -25.88 9.48
C GLU A 70 -12.91 -24.69 10.42
N LEU A 71 -11.81 -23.99 10.77
CA LEU A 71 -11.86 -22.80 11.62
C LEU A 71 -12.27 -21.55 10.85
N VAL A 72 -11.95 -21.47 9.55
CA VAL A 72 -12.20 -20.28 8.74
C VAL A 72 -13.58 -20.36 8.10
N THR A 73 -14.55 -19.77 8.76
CA THR A 73 -15.89 -19.56 8.20
C THR A 73 -15.86 -18.48 7.11
N LYS A 74 -16.90 -18.42 6.29
CA LYS A 74 -17.02 -17.35 5.27
C LYS A 74 -16.92 -15.95 5.88
N PRO A 75 -17.61 -15.58 6.97
CA PRO A 75 -17.44 -14.27 7.60
C PRO A 75 -16.00 -13.96 8.04
N THR A 76 -15.30 -14.96 8.55
CA THR A 76 -13.88 -14.83 8.96
C THR A 76 -12.98 -14.56 7.74
N ALA A 77 -13.18 -15.30 6.65
CA ALA A 77 -12.44 -15.10 5.40
C ALA A 77 -12.72 -13.72 4.79
N ASP A 78 -13.96 -13.27 4.80
CA ASP A 78 -14.37 -11.94 4.32
C ASP A 78 -13.73 -10.83 5.16
N THR A 79 -13.69 -10.97 6.49
CA THR A 79 -13.01 -10.05 7.39
C THR A 79 -11.51 -9.96 7.10
N LEU A 80 -10.82 -11.09 6.98
CA LEU A 80 -9.39 -11.12 6.67
C LEU A 80 -9.08 -10.56 5.29
N THR A 81 -9.92 -10.85 4.29
CA THR A 81 -9.79 -10.30 2.94
C THR A 81 -9.93 -8.78 2.94
N SER A 82 -10.93 -8.26 3.67
CA SER A 82 -11.13 -6.83 3.83
C SER A 82 -9.96 -6.16 4.57
N ALA A 83 -9.51 -6.77 5.67
CA ALA A 83 -8.37 -6.28 6.43
C ALA A 83 -7.08 -6.24 5.58
N PHE A 84 -6.83 -7.28 4.78
CA PHE A 84 -5.68 -7.33 3.87
C PHE A 84 -5.74 -6.21 2.82
N ARG A 85 -6.90 -5.99 2.18
CA ARG A 85 -7.09 -4.90 1.21
C ARG A 85 -6.83 -3.54 1.86
N THR A 86 -7.35 -3.31 3.05
CA THR A 86 -7.17 -2.07 3.81
C THR A 86 -5.71 -1.85 4.21
N ALA A 87 -5.04 -2.88 4.72
CA ALA A 87 -3.63 -2.81 5.08
C ALA A 87 -2.75 -2.52 3.86
N LYS A 88 -3.03 -3.17 2.73
CA LYS A 88 -2.33 -2.96 1.46
C LYS A 88 -2.54 -1.53 0.94
N ALA A 89 -3.76 -1.03 0.93
CA ALA A 89 -4.05 0.35 0.52
C ALA A 89 -3.31 1.36 1.42
N GLY A 90 -3.37 1.20 2.74
CA GLY A 90 -2.65 2.05 3.69
C GLY A 90 -1.13 1.98 3.54
N TYR A 91 -0.59 0.84 3.16
CA TYR A 91 0.84 0.69 2.85
C TYR A 91 1.23 1.50 1.61
N PHE A 92 0.47 1.40 0.51
CA PHE A 92 0.75 2.17 -0.70
C PHE A 92 0.61 3.66 -0.45
N ASP A 93 -0.42 4.08 0.27
CA ASP A 93 -0.62 5.47 0.61
C ASP A 93 0.54 6.03 1.44
N ALA A 94 0.92 5.38 2.52
CA ALA A 94 1.96 5.88 3.42
C ALA A 94 3.38 5.85 2.83
N ASN A 95 3.68 4.93 1.90
CA ASN A 95 5.03 4.77 1.36
C ASN A 95 5.22 5.40 -0.03
N PHE A 96 4.20 5.44 -0.87
CA PHE A 96 4.35 5.87 -2.26
C PHE A 96 3.61 7.18 -2.59
N SER A 97 2.54 7.57 -1.85
CA SER A 97 1.89 8.86 -2.09
C SER A 97 2.84 10.06 -1.96
N PRO A 98 3.80 10.11 -1.01
CA PRO A 98 4.77 11.19 -0.96
C PRO A 98 5.64 11.31 -2.22
N LEU A 99 6.00 10.17 -2.87
CA LEU A 99 6.74 10.17 -4.14
C LEU A 99 5.92 10.82 -5.24
N MET A 100 4.63 10.46 -5.34
CA MET A 100 3.72 11.01 -6.34
C MET A 100 3.48 12.50 -6.11
N GLN A 101 3.38 12.92 -4.85
CA GLN A 101 3.24 14.32 -4.48
C GLN A 101 4.48 15.14 -4.84
N ALA A 102 5.69 14.59 -4.70
CA ALA A 102 6.92 15.27 -5.09
C ALA A 102 6.95 15.59 -6.60
N LEU A 103 6.31 14.77 -7.43
CA LEU A 103 6.18 14.98 -8.88
C LEU A 103 4.95 15.81 -9.25
N SER A 104 4.08 16.17 -8.31
CA SER A 104 2.87 16.94 -8.59
C SER A 104 3.18 18.39 -8.96
N GLU A 105 2.27 19.00 -9.72
CA GLU A 105 2.41 20.39 -10.15
C GLU A 105 1.97 21.36 -9.05
N ASP A 106 2.85 22.28 -8.68
CA ASP A 106 2.47 23.51 -7.97
C ASP A 106 2.01 24.53 -9.00
N ARG A 107 0.70 24.65 -9.22
CA ARG A 107 0.11 25.56 -10.22
C ARG A 107 0.53 27.03 -10.07
N GLU A 108 0.97 27.44 -8.89
CA GLU A 108 1.32 28.84 -8.60
C GLU A 108 2.77 29.23 -8.93
N LYS A 109 3.70 28.27 -9.04
CA LYS A 109 5.12 28.55 -9.25
C LYS A 109 5.60 28.34 -10.71
N GLU A 110 4.76 27.87 -11.58
CA GLU A 110 5.12 27.50 -12.96
C GLU A 110 4.88 28.62 -13.97
N LYS A 111 5.55 29.77 -13.84
CA LYS A 111 5.71 30.68 -14.99
C LYS A 111 6.70 30.02 -15.97
N VAL A 112 6.14 29.49 -17.06
CA VAL A 112 6.90 28.86 -18.15
C VAL A 112 8.00 29.78 -18.62
N GLY A 113 9.23 29.32 -18.66
CA GLY A 113 10.34 30.01 -19.27
C GLY A 113 11.32 30.73 -18.36
N SER A 114 11.14 30.73 -17.04
CA SER A 114 12.09 31.36 -16.10
C SER A 114 13.17 30.37 -15.65
N SER A 115 14.36 30.90 -15.26
CA SER A 115 15.40 30.09 -14.59
C SER A 115 14.87 29.43 -13.32
N ALA A 116 13.88 30.02 -12.66
CA ALA A 116 13.15 29.51 -11.52
C ALA A 116 12.43 28.18 -11.81
N TRP A 117 11.88 28.00 -13.03
CA TRP A 117 11.26 26.74 -13.43
C TRP A 117 12.26 25.58 -13.49
N LYS A 118 13.46 25.79 -14.05
CA LYS A 118 14.52 24.77 -14.11
C LYS A 118 14.98 24.37 -12.72
N ALA A 119 15.12 25.35 -11.83
CA ALA A 119 15.48 25.09 -10.43
C ALA A 119 14.38 24.30 -9.70
N ALA A 120 13.12 24.67 -9.86
CA ALA A 120 11.99 23.96 -9.28
C ALA A 120 11.85 22.52 -9.81
N THR A 121 12.07 22.31 -11.11
CA THR A 121 12.08 20.98 -11.72
C THR A 121 13.19 20.10 -11.12
N LYS A 122 14.40 20.66 -11.01
CA LYS A 122 15.53 19.95 -10.39
C LYS A 122 15.24 19.60 -8.94
N GLU A 123 14.69 20.53 -8.17
CA GLU A 123 14.31 20.31 -6.77
C GLU A 123 13.27 19.16 -6.63
N LYS A 124 12.25 19.11 -7.50
CA LYS A 124 11.26 18.02 -7.53
C LYS A 124 11.92 16.67 -7.80
N PHE A 125 12.85 16.60 -8.76
CA PHE A 125 13.60 15.39 -9.04
C PHE A 125 14.45 14.95 -7.84
N THR A 126 15.21 15.87 -7.25
CA THR A 126 16.03 15.57 -6.07
C THR A 126 15.14 15.01 -4.95
N ARG A 127 14.06 15.72 -4.62
CA ARG A 127 13.11 15.28 -3.59
C ARG A 127 12.50 13.90 -3.89
N PHE A 128 12.16 13.64 -5.15
CA PHE A 128 11.63 12.33 -5.55
C PHE A 128 12.64 11.21 -5.30
N TYR A 129 13.91 11.41 -5.68
CA TYR A 129 14.96 10.39 -5.47
C TYR A 129 15.30 10.20 -4.01
N ASP A 130 15.36 11.27 -3.21
CA ASP A 130 15.57 11.19 -1.76
C ASP A 130 14.46 10.36 -1.10
N LEU A 131 13.20 10.63 -1.45
CA LEU A 131 12.07 9.85 -0.96
C LEU A 131 12.08 8.39 -1.43
N LEU A 132 12.52 8.14 -2.67
CA LEU A 132 12.64 6.78 -3.19
C LEU A 132 13.71 5.98 -2.45
N GLU A 133 14.84 6.61 -2.13
CA GLU A 133 15.89 6.01 -1.30
C GLU A 133 15.39 5.71 0.11
N GLU A 134 14.68 6.64 0.75
CA GLU A 134 14.04 6.42 2.06
C GLU A 134 13.06 5.24 2.04
N VAL A 135 12.27 5.09 0.97
CA VAL A 135 11.37 3.94 0.81
C VAL A 135 12.18 2.65 0.73
N GLY A 136 13.24 2.61 -0.08
CA GLY A 136 14.11 1.44 -0.22
C GLY A 136 14.77 1.03 1.10
N GLU A 137 15.30 2.00 1.86
CA GLU A 137 15.87 1.79 3.19
C GLU A 137 14.84 1.22 4.17
N ARG A 138 13.66 1.84 4.22
CA ARG A 138 12.57 1.43 5.08
C ARG A 138 12.12 0.00 4.78
N HIS A 139 12.03 -0.37 3.51
CA HIS A 139 11.63 -1.72 3.09
C HIS A 139 12.67 -2.77 3.49
N ARG A 140 13.96 -2.45 3.39
CA ARG A 140 15.04 -3.33 3.87
C ARG A 140 14.98 -3.51 5.39
N MET A 141 14.83 -2.41 6.13
CA MET A 141 14.79 -2.45 7.59
C MET A 141 13.56 -3.16 8.15
N ALA A 142 12.39 -2.93 7.55
CA ALA A 142 11.12 -3.49 8.00
C ALA A 142 10.82 -4.87 7.39
N LYS A 143 11.67 -5.39 6.50
CA LYS A 143 11.56 -6.73 5.89
C LYS A 143 10.16 -6.97 5.31
N VAL A 144 9.78 -6.15 4.32
CA VAL A 144 8.44 -6.20 3.72
C VAL A 144 8.18 -7.57 3.12
N LEU A 145 7.19 -8.28 3.65
CA LEU A 145 6.72 -9.61 3.21
C LEU A 145 7.88 -10.61 3.01
N GLU A 146 8.88 -10.62 3.91
CA GLU A 146 10.08 -11.45 3.76
C GLU A 146 9.76 -12.95 3.63
N GLU A 147 8.73 -13.43 4.34
CA GLU A 147 8.32 -14.84 4.33
C GLU A 147 7.32 -15.20 3.21
N GLU A 148 6.89 -14.22 2.41
CA GLU A 148 5.84 -14.38 1.39
C GLU A 148 6.29 -13.90 0.02
N GLU A 149 7.11 -14.69 -0.67
CA GLU A 149 7.70 -14.32 -1.95
C GLU A 149 6.67 -13.93 -3.03
N ASP A 150 5.54 -14.63 -3.12
CA ASP A 150 4.47 -14.30 -4.07
C ASP A 150 3.83 -12.95 -3.74
N GLY A 151 3.56 -12.70 -2.46
CA GLY A 151 3.04 -11.44 -1.97
C GLY A 151 4.00 -10.27 -2.18
N LYS A 152 5.28 -10.49 -1.88
CA LYS A 152 6.36 -9.51 -2.09
C LYS A 152 6.49 -9.13 -3.57
N ARG A 153 6.47 -10.12 -4.47
CA ARG A 153 6.51 -9.88 -5.92
C ARG A 153 5.31 -9.07 -6.39
N ALA A 154 4.11 -9.45 -5.99
CA ALA A 154 2.88 -8.74 -6.36
C ALA A 154 2.90 -7.28 -5.89
N ILE A 155 3.35 -7.01 -4.66
CA ILE A 155 3.50 -5.65 -4.12
C ILE A 155 4.55 -4.85 -4.91
N ALA A 156 5.69 -5.47 -5.25
CA ALA A 156 6.73 -4.81 -6.05
C ALA A 156 6.23 -4.45 -7.45
N GLU A 157 5.53 -5.35 -8.12
CA GLU A 157 4.93 -5.08 -9.44
C GLU A 157 3.89 -3.94 -9.40
N GLU A 158 3.06 -3.89 -8.36
CA GLU A 158 2.11 -2.80 -8.19
C GLU A 158 2.81 -1.47 -7.91
N ALA A 159 3.87 -1.46 -7.10
CA ALA A 159 4.67 -0.27 -6.87
C ALA A 159 5.29 0.26 -8.16
N VAL A 160 5.86 -0.62 -9.00
CA VAL A 160 6.39 -0.26 -10.32
C VAL A 160 5.29 0.32 -11.22
N LYS A 161 4.11 -0.31 -11.29
CA LYS A 161 2.96 0.18 -12.06
C LYS A 161 2.44 1.53 -11.60
N LEU A 162 2.64 1.88 -10.35
CA LEU A 162 2.25 3.18 -9.78
C LEU A 162 3.31 4.25 -10.05
N VAL A 163 4.57 3.95 -9.77
CA VAL A 163 5.66 4.93 -9.76
C VAL A 163 6.15 5.26 -11.16
N VAL A 164 6.43 4.23 -11.98
CA VAL A 164 7.06 4.42 -13.30
C VAL A 164 6.21 5.27 -14.24
N PRO A 165 4.88 5.02 -14.42
CA PRO A 165 4.07 5.86 -15.30
C PRO A 165 3.94 7.31 -14.81
N SER A 166 3.99 7.52 -13.49
CA SER A 166 3.92 8.87 -12.92
C SER A 166 5.20 9.66 -13.19
N LEU A 167 6.36 9.02 -13.03
CA LEU A 167 7.64 9.61 -13.37
C LEU A 167 7.76 9.89 -14.89
N GLN A 168 7.36 8.94 -15.73
CA GLN A 168 7.36 9.11 -17.18
C GLN A 168 6.50 10.29 -17.62
N ARG A 169 5.28 10.42 -17.08
CA ARG A 169 4.41 11.58 -17.34
C ARG A 169 5.04 12.89 -16.91
N PHE A 170 5.70 12.91 -15.76
CA PHE A 170 6.41 14.10 -15.29
C PHE A 170 7.55 14.47 -16.25
N ILE A 171 8.40 13.51 -16.65
CA ILE A 171 9.51 13.74 -17.60
C ILE A 171 8.98 14.26 -18.95
N GLN A 172 7.93 13.64 -19.50
CA GLN A 172 7.36 14.06 -20.78
C GLN A 172 6.85 15.51 -20.74
N LYS A 173 6.12 15.86 -19.69
CA LYS A 173 5.66 17.25 -19.48
C LYS A 173 6.80 18.27 -19.41
N GLN A 174 7.92 17.90 -18.80
CA GLN A 174 9.07 18.82 -18.73
C GLN A 174 9.71 19.00 -20.11
N ARG A 175 9.81 17.95 -20.91
CA ARG A 175 10.27 18.03 -22.31
C ARG A 175 9.37 18.90 -23.16
N ASP A 176 8.06 18.70 -23.10
CA ASP A 176 7.09 19.48 -23.90
C ASP A 176 7.17 20.98 -23.56
N LYS A 177 7.37 21.33 -22.29
CA LYS A 177 7.59 22.71 -21.86
C LYS A 177 8.91 23.32 -22.39
N GLU A 178 9.93 22.52 -22.54
CA GLU A 178 11.23 22.94 -23.10
C GLU A 178 11.14 23.20 -24.61
N PHE A 179 10.45 22.33 -25.34
CA PHE A 179 10.22 22.46 -26.78
C PHE A 179 9.33 23.68 -27.11
N SER A 180 8.22 23.88 -26.42
CA SER A 180 7.34 25.04 -26.62
C SER A 180 8.06 26.37 -26.43
N LYS A 181 9.09 26.42 -25.59
CA LYS A 181 9.93 27.57 -25.38
C LYS A 181 10.85 27.84 -26.58
N SER A 182 11.40 26.80 -27.21
CA SER A 182 12.26 26.90 -28.38
C SER A 182 11.51 27.49 -29.57
N GLU A 183 10.27 27.05 -29.82
CA GLU A 183 9.42 27.58 -30.90
C GLU A 183 9.01 29.06 -30.70
N ALA A 184 8.65 29.42 -29.44
CA ALA A 184 8.34 30.84 -29.15
C ALA A 184 9.54 31.76 -29.32
N CYS A 185 10.76 31.29 -29.05
CA CYS A 185 11.99 32.05 -29.26
C CYS A 185 12.33 32.22 -30.73
N VAL A 186 12.05 31.24 -31.58
CA VAL A 186 12.26 31.30 -33.02
C VAL A 186 11.27 32.26 -33.68
N SER A 187 9.99 32.25 -33.25
CA SER A 187 8.96 33.14 -33.77
C SER A 187 9.22 34.64 -33.46
N SER A 188 9.88 34.93 -32.35
CA SER A 188 10.23 36.31 -31.96
C SER A 188 11.47 36.88 -32.66
N ILE A 189 12.24 36.08 -33.40
CA ILE A 189 13.43 36.48 -34.16
C ILE A 189 13.06 36.79 -35.63
N VAL A 190 11.90 36.33 -36.09
CA VAL A 190 11.44 36.46 -37.47
C VAL A 190 10.48 37.68 -37.66
N THR A 191 10.15 38.37 -36.57
CA THR A 191 9.35 39.62 -36.63
C THR A 191 10.23 40.84 -36.39
#